data_71e7fdafe1eef176435cdb39be58bb4e
#
_entry.id   71e7fdafe1eef176435cdb39be58bb4e
#
_cell.length_a   1.000
_cell.length_b   1.000
_cell.length_c   1.000
_cell.angle_alpha   90.00
_cell.angle_beta   90.00
_cell.angle_gamma   90.00
#
_symmetry.space_group_name_H-M   'P 1'
#
loop_
_entity.id
_entity.type
_entity.pdbx_description
1 polymer ?
#
loop_
_entity_poly.entity_id
_entity_poly.type
_entity_poly.pdbx_seq_one_letter_code
_entity_poly.pdbx_strand_id
1 'polypeptide(L)'
;MTATVPARVPVDKKTKKQLARGEGAGTRTKKRLTSRGATIAALVIAVLWTTPTFGLFISSIRPPEQILRNGWWTIFQNPGFTLNNYTEVLAAGNSTLNLAGAFINSIAITLPATIFPLVIASLAAYAFAWIKFPGRNWMFIGVFALQIVPLQMALVPLLSLFSRGLSIGDVELFSSLNASNSYSQVWIAHTIFALPLAIFLLHNFVAEIPGELI
;
A
#
# COMPACT_ATOMS: atom_id res chain seq x y z
N MET A 1 -32.11 -46.41 13.45
CA MET A 1 -32.27 -45.25 12.54
C MET A 1 -31.05 -45.24 11.61
N THR A 2 -31.21 -45.75 10.40
CA THR A 2 -30.19 -45.83 9.37
C THR A 2 -30.14 -44.49 8.63
N ALA A 3 -29.05 -43.72 8.79
CA ALA A 3 -28.83 -42.48 8.05
C ALA A 3 -28.61 -42.78 6.57
N THR A 4 -29.55 -42.38 5.73
CA THR A 4 -29.46 -42.44 4.27
C THR A 4 -28.42 -41.39 3.79
N VAL A 5 -27.31 -41.86 3.26
CA VAL A 5 -26.31 -41.03 2.56
C VAL A 5 -26.98 -40.41 1.33
N PRO A 6 -26.96 -39.10 1.14
CA PRO A 6 -27.57 -38.49 -0.05
C PRO A 6 -26.85 -38.95 -1.31
N ALA A 7 -27.58 -39.40 -2.31
CA ALA A 7 -27.08 -39.83 -3.59
C ALA A 7 -26.31 -38.71 -4.28
N ARG A 8 -25.07 -38.98 -4.69
CA ARG A 8 -24.24 -38.05 -5.47
C ARG A 8 -24.96 -37.69 -6.77
N VAL A 9 -25.29 -36.43 -6.92
CA VAL A 9 -25.83 -35.88 -8.16
C VAL A 9 -24.85 -36.16 -9.30
N PRO A 10 -25.28 -36.82 -10.40
CA PRO A 10 -24.39 -37.10 -11.51
C PRO A 10 -23.96 -35.78 -12.18
N VAL A 11 -22.67 -35.47 -12.12
CA VAL A 11 -22.09 -34.28 -12.76
C VAL A 11 -22.10 -34.49 -14.28
N ASP A 12 -22.83 -33.61 -14.99
CA ASP A 12 -23.00 -33.67 -16.46
C ASP A 12 -21.62 -33.65 -17.17
N LYS A 13 -21.52 -34.35 -18.31
CA LYS A 13 -20.31 -34.42 -19.16
C LYS A 13 -19.76 -33.05 -19.55
N LYS A 14 -20.64 -32.02 -19.72
CA LYS A 14 -20.21 -30.63 -20.00
C LYS A 14 -19.47 -30.02 -18.81
N THR A 15 -19.96 -30.22 -17.59
CA THR A 15 -19.34 -29.71 -16.35
C THR A 15 -17.99 -30.39 -16.08
N LYS A 16 -17.90 -31.71 -16.29
CA LYS A 16 -16.60 -32.44 -16.22
C LYS A 16 -15.58 -31.91 -17.22
N LYS A 17 -16.02 -31.58 -18.46
CA LYS A 17 -15.14 -31.04 -19.49
C LYS A 17 -14.70 -29.59 -19.21
N GLN A 18 -15.53 -28.79 -18.54
CA GLN A 18 -15.18 -27.45 -18.08
C GLN A 18 -14.18 -27.47 -16.91
N LEU A 19 -14.41 -28.35 -15.92
CA LEU A 19 -13.49 -28.56 -14.80
C LEU A 19 -12.11 -29.04 -15.30
N ALA A 20 -12.06 -30.03 -16.19
CA ALA A 20 -10.83 -30.52 -16.79
C ALA A 20 -10.10 -29.46 -17.65
N ARG A 21 -10.83 -28.53 -18.28
CA ARG A 21 -10.23 -27.37 -18.97
C ARG A 21 -9.63 -26.35 -18.00
N GLY A 22 -10.32 -26.09 -16.87
CA GLY A 22 -9.82 -25.19 -15.82
C GLY A 22 -8.54 -25.72 -15.16
N GLU A 23 -8.54 -27.01 -14.80
CA GLU A 23 -7.36 -27.68 -14.26
C GLU A 23 -6.21 -27.73 -15.28
N GLY A 24 -6.50 -28.00 -16.56
CA GLY A 24 -5.50 -28.00 -17.63
C GLY A 24 -4.89 -26.62 -17.88
N ALA A 25 -5.64 -25.53 -17.72
CA ALA A 25 -5.12 -24.17 -17.85
C ALA A 25 -4.17 -23.81 -16.70
N GLY A 26 -4.55 -24.11 -15.45
CA GLY A 26 -3.70 -23.88 -14.28
C GLY A 26 -2.40 -24.67 -14.32
N THR A 27 -2.47 -25.93 -14.73
CA THR A 27 -1.30 -26.82 -14.86
C THR A 27 -0.36 -26.34 -15.99
N ARG A 28 -0.90 -25.85 -17.11
CA ARG A 28 -0.12 -25.29 -18.22
C ARG A 28 0.58 -24.00 -17.83
N THR A 29 -0.10 -23.13 -17.09
CA THR A 29 0.49 -21.89 -16.57
C THR A 29 1.61 -22.19 -15.58
N LYS A 30 1.40 -23.12 -14.65
CA LYS A 30 2.42 -23.57 -13.70
C LYS A 30 3.64 -24.18 -14.40
N LYS A 31 3.42 -24.99 -15.44
CA LYS A 31 4.50 -25.62 -16.23
C LYS A 31 5.28 -24.60 -17.09
N ARG A 32 4.63 -23.53 -17.56
CA ARG A 32 5.31 -22.42 -18.26
C ARG A 32 6.17 -21.58 -17.31
N LEU A 33 5.69 -21.31 -16.09
CA LEU A 33 6.42 -20.55 -15.08
C LEU A 33 7.62 -21.34 -14.51
N THR A 34 7.61 -22.68 -14.57
CA THR A 34 8.73 -23.55 -14.15
C THR A 34 9.66 -23.95 -15.32
N SER A 35 9.49 -23.36 -16.50
CA SER A 35 10.42 -23.64 -17.60
C SER A 35 11.80 -23.02 -17.29
N ARG A 36 12.88 -23.77 -17.60
CA ARG A 36 14.27 -23.29 -17.39
C ARG A 36 14.52 -21.94 -18.05
N GLY A 37 13.95 -21.70 -19.24
CA GLY A 37 14.05 -20.42 -19.94
C GLY A 37 13.38 -19.29 -19.17
N ALA A 38 12.18 -19.48 -18.60
CA ALA A 38 11.52 -18.46 -17.78
C ALA A 38 12.29 -18.17 -16.49
N THR A 39 12.87 -19.18 -15.86
CA THR A 39 13.70 -19.01 -14.67
C THR A 39 14.97 -18.22 -14.99
N ILE A 40 15.66 -18.53 -16.08
CA ILE A 40 16.85 -17.79 -16.51
C ILE A 40 16.47 -16.33 -16.82
N ALA A 41 15.39 -16.10 -17.58
CA ALA A 41 14.93 -14.75 -17.88
C ALA A 41 14.60 -13.96 -16.61
N ALA A 42 13.91 -14.58 -15.65
CA ALA A 42 13.60 -13.96 -14.36
C ALA A 42 14.87 -13.62 -13.56
N LEU A 43 15.86 -14.51 -13.54
CA LEU A 43 17.16 -14.27 -12.88
C LEU A 43 17.92 -13.11 -13.54
N VAL A 44 17.97 -13.09 -14.88
CA VAL A 44 18.63 -11.98 -15.61
C VAL A 44 17.96 -10.65 -15.29
N ILE A 45 16.63 -10.58 -15.33
CA ILE A 45 15.87 -9.39 -14.97
C ILE A 45 16.15 -9.01 -13.52
N ALA A 46 16.12 -9.95 -12.58
CA ALA A 46 16.38 -9.70 -11.17
C ALA A 46 17.78 -9.12 -10.95
N VAL A 47 18.81 -9.69 -11.60
CA VAL A 47 20.19 -9.18 -11.53
C VAL A 47 20.27 -7.76 -12.11
N LEU A 48 19.69 -7.52 -13.28
CA LEU A 48 19.69 -6.19 -13.91
C LEU A 48 19.01 -5.14 -13.01
N TRP A 49 17.87 -5.47 -12.39
CA TRP A 49 17.15 -4.57 -11.48
C TRP A 49 17.87 -4.37 -10.15
N THR A 50 18.56 -5.39 -9.64
CA THR A 50 19.30 -5.31 -8.37
C THR A 50 20.62 -4.57 -8.51
N THR A 51 21.24 -4.61 -9.69
CA THR A 51 22.55 -4.00 -9.94
C THR A 51 22.65 -2.52 -9.56
N PRO A 52 21.71 -1.62 -9.95
CA PRO A 52 21.78 -0.22 -9.55
C PRO A 52 21.68 -0.03 -8.03
N THR A 53 20.76 -0.75 -7.37
CA THR A 53 20.56 -0.68 -5.92
C THR A 53 21.78 -1.22 -5.18
N PHE A 54 22.37 -2.31 -5.64
CA PHE A 54 23.60 -2.85 -5.09
C PHE A 54 24.77 -1.88 -5.28
N GLY A 55 24.88 -1.24 -6.46
CA GLY A 55 25.89 -0.21 -6.72
C GLY A 55 25.77 0.99 -5.78
N LEU A 56 24.54 1.46 -5.50
CA LEU A 56 24.29 2.51 -4.52
C LEU A 56 24.69 2.07 -3.11
N PHE A 57 24.34 0.85 -2.71
CA PHE A 57 24.74 0.29 -1.42
C PHE A 57 26.25 0.24 -1.26
N ILE A 58 26.97 -0.29 -2.25
CA ILE A 58 28.45 -0.31 -2.24
C ILE A 58 29.01 1.11 -2.18
N SER A 59 28.47 2.03 -2.96
CA SER A 59 28.93 3.43 -2.96
C SER A 59 28.70 4.10 -1.60
N SER A 60 27.60 3.81 -0.91
CA SER A 60 27.28 4.42 0.38
C SER A 60 28.30 4.14 1.49
N ILE A 61 29.01 3.02 1.39
CA ILE A 61 30.05 2.60 2.36
C ILE A 61 31.49 2.84 1.87
N ARG A 62 31.68 3.59 0.76
CA ARG A 62 32.99 3.91 0.22
C ARG A 62 33.41 5.36 0.51
N PRO A 63 34.73 5.65 0.61
CA PRO A 63 35.20 7.00 0.73
C PRO A 63 34.77 7.89 -0.44
N PRO A 64 34.41 9.17 -0.21
CA PRO A 64 33.93 10.09 -1.25
C PRO A 64 34.90 10.23 -2.44
N GLU A 65 36.23 10.26 -2.18
CA GLU A 65 37.24 10.38 -3.21
C GLU A 65 37.24 9.20 -4.19
N GLN A 66 36.90 8.02 -3.70
CA GLN A 66 36.80 6.82 -4.55
C GLN A 66 35.51 6.79 -5.36
N ILE A 67 34.42 7.31 -4.79
CA ILE A 67 33.13 7.39 -5.48
C ILE A 67 33.20 8.35 -6.66
N LEU A 68 33.85 9.51 -6.48
CA LEU A 68 33.99 10.55 -7.51
C LEU A 68 34.90 10.14 -8.67
N ARG A 69 35.89 9.29 -8.42
CA ARG A 69 36.88 8.91 -9.41
C ARG A 69 36.64 7.58 -10.09
N ASN A 70 35.94 6.65 -9.40
CA ASN A 70 35.83 5.27 -9.85
C ASN A 70 34.40 4.76 -9.66
N GLY A 71 34.00 3.82 -10.54
CA GLY A 71 32.69 3.14 -10.36
C GLY A 71 32.69 2.18 -9.17
N TRP A 72 31.50 1.85 -8.66
CA TRP A 72 31.32 0.96 -7.51
C TRP A 72 31.94 -0.44 -7.70
N TRP A 73 32.06 -0.90 -8.93
CA TRP A 73 32.66 -2.20 -9.29
C TRP A 73 34.16 -2.31 -8.99
N THR A 74 34.83 -1.18 -8.78
CA THR A 74 36.28 -1.17 -8.45
C THR A 74 36.55 -1.49 -6.98
N ILE A 75 35.53 -1.78 -6.18
CA ILE A 75 35.68 -2.17 -4.76
C ILE A 75 36.57 -3.40 -4.58
N PHE A 76 36.57 -4.32 -5.56
CA PHE A 76 37.44 -5.51 -5.53
C PHE A 76 38.89 -5.22 -5.81
N GLN A 77 39.21 -4.09 -6.47
CA GLN A 77 40.58 -3.67 -6.81
C GLN A 77 41.13 -2.69 -5.75
N ASN A 78 40.26 -1.82 -5.25
CA ASN A 78 40.61 -0.82 -4.23
C ASN A 78 39.54 -0.90 -3.10
N PRO A 79 39.70 -1.85 -2.18
CA PRO A 79 38.79 -1.98 -1.04
C PRO A 79 38.98 -0.78 -0.10
N GLY A 80 37.96 0.02 0.06
CA GLY A 80 37.89 1.12 1.03
C GLY A 80 36.51 1.14 1.63
N PHE A 81 36.41 1.02 2.95
CA PHE A 81 35.16 1.06 3.68
C PHE A 81 35.14 2.21 4.66
N THR A 82 34.09 2.99 4.65
CA THR A 82 33.84 4.07 5.60
C THR A 82 32.35 4.20 5.91
N LEU A 83 32.05 4.60 7.13
CA LEU A 83 30.71 4.99 7.54
C LEU A 83 30.55 6.52 7.62
N ASN A 84 31.58 7.29 7.24
CA ASN A 84 31.55 8.75 7.31
C ASN A 84 30.41 9.35 6.51
N ASN A 85 30.05 8.78 5.37
CA ASN A 85 28.90 9.24 4.57
C ASN A 85 27.61 9.21 5.40
N TYR A 86 27.42 8.19 6.22
CA TYR A 86 26.27 8.08 7.11
C TYR A 86 26.34 9.02 8.31
N THR A 87 27.55 9.18 8.90
CA THR A 87 27.73 10.12 10.01
C THR A 87 27.53 11.56 9.57
N GLU A 88 28.03 11.96 8.41
CA GLU A 88 27.83 13.31 7.85
C GLU A 88 26.35 13.59 7.57
N VAL A 89 25.63 12.62 6.99
CA VAL A 89 24.25 12.78 6.59
C VAL A 89 23.28 12.72 7.78
N LEU A 90 23.59 11.88 8.80
CA LEU A 90 22.75 11.67 9.97
C LEU A 90 23.15 12.56 11.16
N ALA A 91 24.40 12.99 11.25
CA ALA A 91 24.83 13.90 12.29
C ALA A 91 24.26 15.31 12.06
N ALA A 92 23.20 15.61 12.75
CA ALA A 92 22.37 16.81 12.64
C ALA A 92 23.07 18.07 13.15
N GLY A 93 24.25 18.42 12.65
CA GLY A 93 24.93 19.61 13.16
C GLY A 93 25.52 20.53 12.10
N ASN A 94 26.01 20.00 11.02
CA ASN A 94 26.88 20.73 10.08
C ASN A 94 26.48 20.64 8.61
N SER A 95 25.43 19.91 8.24
CA SER A 95 25.00 19.84 6.84
C SER A 95 23.78 20.70 6.60
N THR A 96 23.73 21.36 5.45
CA THR A 96 22.55 22.07 4.93
C THR A 96 21.35 21.14 4.73
N LEU A 97 21.55 19.83 4.83
CA LEU A 97 20.55 18.79 4.71
C LEU A 97 20.45 18.01 6.04
N ASN A 98 19.51 18.39 6.88
CA ASN A 98 19.19 17.60 8.09
C ASN A 98 18.39 16.35 7.70
N LEU A 99 19.07 15.33 7.20
CA LEU A 99 18.44 14.11 6.71
C LEU A 99 17.85 13.27 7.86
N ALA A 100 18.46 13.32 9.04
CA ALA A 100 17.89 12.67 10.22
C ALA A 100 16.56 13.28 10.62
N GLY A 101 16.45 14.61 10.63
CA GLY A 101 15.20 15.32 10.86
C GLY A 101 14.17 15.01 9.79
N ALA A 102 14.56 15.02 8.51
CA ALA A 102 13.68 14.66 7.41
C ALA A 102 13.17 13.22 7.52
N PHE A 103 14.01 12.28 7.95
CA PHE A 103 13.64 10.89 8.17
C PHE A 103 12.63 10.74 9.31
N ILE A 104 12.86 11.39 10.44
CA ILE A 104 11.93 11.41 11.58
C ILE A 104 10.59 12.04 11.16
N ASN A 105 10.61 13.14 10.40
CA ASN A 105 9.42 13.76 9.88
C ASN A 105 8.64 12.83 8.93
N SER A 106 9.36 12.10 8.08
CA SER A 106 8.73 11.10 7.19
C SER A 106 8.04 10.00 7.99
N ILE A 107 8.66 9.50 9.05
CA ILE A 107 8.06 8.51 9.97
C ILE A 107 6.83 9.12 10.66
N ALA A 108 6.96 10.33 11.20
CA ALA A 108 5.87 11.02 11.91
C ALA A 108 4.66 11.28 11.01
N ILE A 109 4.87 11.48 9.71
CA ILE A 109 3.79 11.64 8.73
C ILE A 109 3.23 10.27 8.32
N THR A 110 4.11 9.34 7.94
CA THR A 110 3.70 8.09 7.29
C THR A 110 2.96 7.13 8.24
N LEU A 111 3.45 6.98 9.48
CA LEU A 111 2.83 6.04 10.42
C LEU A 111 1.36 6.39 10.72
N PRO A 112 1.02 7.61 11.16
CA PRO A 112 -0.38 7.94 11.40
C PRO A 112 -1.22 7.98 10.11
N ALA A 113 -0.66 8.49 8.99
CA ALA A 113 -1.33 8.52 7.70
C ALA A 113 -1.65 7.12 7.15
N THR A 114 -0.98 6.08 7.63
CA THR A 114 -1.27 4.68 7.30
C THR A 114 -2.21 4.03 8.32
N ILE A 115 -1.94 4.23 9.61
CA ILE A 115 -2.68 3.57 10.69
C ILE A 115 -4.13 4.08 10.77
N PHE A 116 -4.36 5.39 10.70
CA PHE A 116 -5.70 5.95 10.84
C PHE A 116 -6.68 5.44 9.75
N PRO A 117 -6.37 5.53 8.46
CA PRO A 117 -7.28 5.00 7.46
C PRO A 117 -7.45 3.49 7.56
N LEU A 118 -6.40 2.75 7.94
CA LEU A 118 -6.48 1.30 8.06
C LEU A 118 -7.42 0.87 9.19
N VAL A 119 -7.31 1.49 10.36
CA VAL A 119 -8.18 1.21 11.50
C VAL A 119 -9.63 1.55 11.18
N ILE A 120 -9.88 2.76 10.66
CA ILE A 120 -11.23 3.19 10.32
C ILE A 120 -11.83 2.30 9.22
N ALA A 121 -11.05 2.01 8.16
CA ALA A 121 -11.51 1.16 7.06
C ALA A 121 -11.76 -0.28 7.51
N SER A 122 -10.98 -0.83 8.43
CA SER A 122 -11.20 -2.18 8.97
C SER A 122 -12.51 -2.25 9.76
N LEU A 123 -12.79 -1.27 10.60
CA LEU A 123 -14.05 -1.19 11.34
C LEU A 123 -15.24 -1.00 10.41
N ALA A 124 -15.11 -0.12 9.40
CA ALA A 124 -16.16 0.11 8.41
C ALA A 124 -16.39 -1.13 7.53
N ALA A 125 -15.33 -1.79 7.08
CA ALA A 125 -15.41 -3.01 6.28
C ALA A 125 -16.10 -4.14 7.06
N TYR A 126 -15.78 -4.30 8.34
CA TYR A 126 -16.47 -5.24 9.22
C TYR A 126 -17.95 -4.91 9.33
N ALA A 127 -18.29 -3.64 9.58
CA ALA A 127 -19.69 -3.21 9.69
C ALA A 127 -20.46 -3.44 8.39
N PHE A 128 -19.87 -3.12 7.24
CA PHE A 128 -20.52 -3.34 5.93
C PHE A 128 -20.60 -4.82 5.53
N ALA A 129 -19.69 -5.67 5.98
CA ALA A 129 -19.73 -7.10 5.66
C ALA A 129 -20.67 -7.88 6.59
N TRP A 130 -20.63 -7.64 7.90
CA TRP A 130 -21.22 -8.51 8.90
C TRP A 130 -22.43 -7.91 9.62
N ILE A 131 -22.49 -6.60 9.83
CA ILE A 131 -23.58 -5.98 10.57
C ILE A 131 -24.75 -5.70 9.62
N LYS A 132 -25.95 -6.13 10.00
CA LYS A 132 -27.19 -5.86 9.26
C LYS A 132 -27.82 -4.58 9.77
N PHE A 133 -27.79 -3.52 8.98
CA PHE A 133 -28.46 -2.25 9.28
C PHE A 133 -29.15 -1.68 8.04
N PRO A 134 -30.22 -0.87 8.20
CA PRO A 134 -30.92 -0.28 7.07
C PRO A 134 -30.02 0.67 6.29
N GLY A 135 -30.08 0.60 4.95
CA GLY A 135 -29.27 1.47 4.09
C GLY A 135 -27.82 1.03 3.87
N ARG A 136 -27.36 -0.08 4.48
CA ARG A 136 -25.99 -0.60 4.38
C ARG A 136 -25.43 -0.59 2.96
N ASN A 137 -26.15 -1.17 2.02
CA ASN A 137 -25.71 -1.30 0.64
C ASN A 137 -25.60 0.06 -0.07
N TRP A 138 -26.55 0.96 0.19
CA TRP A 138 -26.52 2.31 -0.36
C TRP A 138 -25.36 3.14 0.20
N MET A 139 -25.09 3.02 1.49
CA MET A 139 -23.94 3.66 2.12
C MET A 139 -22.61 3.13 1.56
N PHE A 140 -22.50 1.81 1.39
CA PHE A 140 -21.30 1.19 0.79
C PHE A 140 -21.07 1.67 -0.65
N ILE A 141 -22.14 1.70 -1.48
CA ILE A 141 -22.07 2.24 -2.84
C ILE A 141 -21.70 3.72 -2.82
N GLY A 142 -22.28 4.50 -1.90
CA GLY A 142 -21.96 5.92 -1.74
C GLY A 142 -20.49 6.17 -1.39
N VAL A 143 -19.94 5.41 -0.44
CA VAL A 143 -18.51 5.50 -0.09
C VAL A 143 -17.64 5.13 -1.29
N PHE A 144 -17.98 4.08 -2.02
CA PHE A 144 -17.24 3.68 -3.22
C PHE A 144 -17.34 4.71 -4.33
N ALA A 145 -18.50 5.35 -4.50
CA ALA A 145 -18.72 6.40 -5.50
C ALA A 145 -17.81 7.63 -5.28
N LEU A 146 -17.40 7.91 -4.04
CA LEU A 146 -16.43 8.98 -3.75
C LEU A 146 -15.07 8.75 -4.41
N GLN A 147 -14.73 7.49 -4.73
CA GLN A 147 -13.50 7.16 -5.48
C GLN A 147 -13.48 7.72 -6.90
N ILE A 148 -14.67 8.02 -7.47
CA ILE A 148 -14.80 8.55 -8.83
C ILE A 148 -14.38 10.02 -8.90
N VAL A 149 -14.42 10.72 -7.75
CA VAL A 149 -14.03 12.15 -7.69
C VAL A 149 -12.52 12.26 -7.90
N PRO A 150 -12.06 12.98 -8.95
CA PRO A 150 -10.64 13.19 -9.17
C PRO A 150 -9.99 13.92 -7.98
N LEU A 151 -8.88 13.39 -7.49
CA LEU A 151 -8.15 13.95 -6.33
C LEU A 151 -7.84 15.44 -6.48
N GLN A 152 -7.53 15.86 -7.70
CA GLN A 152 -7.21 17.25 -8.02
C GLN A 152 -8.38 18.20 -7.77
N MET A 153 -9.62 17.74 -7.99
CA MET A 153 -10.82 18.53 -7.73
C MET A 153 -11.12 18.68 -6.23
N ALA A 154 -10.73 17.71 -5.43
CA ALA A 154 -10.94 17.74 -3.99
C ALA A 154 -9.89 18.57 -3.23
N LEU A 155 -8.77 18.91 -3.86
CA LEU A 155 -7.66 19.61 -3.22
C LEU A 155 -8.07 21.03 -2.75
N VAL A 156 -8.76 21.81 -3.61
CA VAL A 156 -9.18 23.18 -3.28
C VAL A 156 -10.23 23.21 -2.15
N PRO A 157 -11.30 22.39 -2.19
CA PRO A 157 -12.23 22.27 -1.06
C PRO A 157 -11.55 21.83 0.24
N LEU A 158 -10.62 20.89 0.18
CA LEU A 158 -9.88 20.43 1.36
C LEU A 158 -9.01 21.53 1.96
N LEU A 159 -8.28 22.26 1.13
CA LEU A 159 -7.48 23.40 1.57
C LEU A 159 -8.36 24.50 2.19
N SER A 160 -9.53 24.74 1.61
CA SER A 160 -10.52 25.69 2.17
C SER A 160 -11.04 25.22 3.53
N LEU A 161 -11.33 23.92 3.67
CA LEU A 161 -11.75 23.31 4.94
C LEU A 161 -10.70 23.53 6.03
N PHE A 162 -9.42 23.33 5.72
CA PHE A 162 -8.34 23.50 6.70
C PHE A 162 -8.08 24.96 7.05
N SER A 163 -8.20 25.88 6.08
CA SER A 163 -7.88 27.31 6.30
C SER A 163 -9.04 28.12 6.87
N ARG A 164 -10.27 27.80 6.47
CA ARG A 164 -11.48 28.59 6.80
C ARG A 164 -12.47 27.85 7.68
N GLY A 165 -12.35 26.52 7.78
CA GLY A 165 -13.39 25.67 8.37
C GLY A 165 -14.56 25.43 7.42
N LEU A 166 -15.65 24.92 7.95
CA LEU A 166 -16.90 24.66 7.23
C LEU A 166 -18.06 25.32 7.98
N SER A 167 -18.69 26.27 7.33
CA SER A 167 -19.93 26.92 7.82
C SER A 167 -21.04 26.82 6.77
N ILE A 168 -22.26 26.66 7.24
CA ILE A 168 -23.48 26.71 6.42
C ILE A 168 -24.35 27.84 6.96
N GLY A 169 -24.41 28.96 6.23
CA GLY A 169 -25.01 30.19 6.74
C GLY A 169 -24.25 30.70 7.98
N ASP A 170 -24.96 30.96 9.05
CA ASP A 170 -24.39 31.45 10.33
C ASP A 170 -23.94 30.29 11.26
N VAL A 171 -24.11 29.03 10.85
CA VAL A 171 -23.76 27.86 11.66
C VAL A 171 -22.38 27.35 11.25
N GLU A 172 -21.43 27.46 12.17
CA GLU A 172 -20.10 26.85 12.02
C GLU A 172 -20.18 25.35 12.36
N LEU A 173 -19.97 24.49 11.36
CA LEU A 173 -19.95 23.04 11.53
C LEU A 173 -18.57 22.54 11.97
N PHE A 174 -17.52 23.12 11.41
CA PHE A 174 -16.13 22.82 11.76
C PHE A 174 -15.34 24.12 11.78
N SER A 175 -14.67 24.37 12.86
CA SER A 175 -13.71 25.47 12.99
C SER A 175 -12.49 25.24 12.09
N SER A 176 -11.83 26.31 11.67
CA SER A 176 -10.61 26.19 10.89
C SER A 176 -9.57 25.37 11.65
N LEU A 177 -9.05 24.31 11.01
CA LEU A 177 -7.93 23.52 11.53
C LEU A 177 -6.60 24.23 11.21
N ASN A 178 -6.55 25.54 11.42
CA ASN A 178 -5.39 26.38 11.09
C ASN A 178 -4.23 26.15 12.06
N ALA A 179 -3.84 24.88 12.20
CA ALA A 179 -2.68 24.44 12.94
C ALA A 179 -1.44 24.66 12.07
N SER A 180 -0.95 25.89 12.05
CA SER A 180 0.32 26.24 11.42
C SER A 180 1.40 25.23 11.85
N ASN A 181 2.03 24.56 10.88
CA ASN A 181 3.07 23.55 11.07
C ASN A 181 2.66 22.24 11.78
N SER A 182 1.40 21.82 11.67
CA SER A 182 0.94 20.55 12.24
C SER A 182 0.81 19.47 11.17
N TYR A 183 1.31 18.27 11.46
CA TYR A 183 1.11 17.08 10.63
C TYR A 183 -0.34 16.58 10.59
N SER A 184 -1.19 17.07 11.50
CA SER A 184 -2.59 16.63 11.60
C SER A 184 -3.38 16.84 10.32
N GLN A 185 -3.17 17.95 9.61
CA GLN A 185 -3.81 18.22 8.33
C GLN A 185 -3.44 17.17 7.28
N VAL A 186 -2.15 16.77 7.24
CA VAL A 186 -1.64 15.75 6.33
C VAL A 186 -2.25 14.39 6.67
N TRP A 187 -2.33 14.03 7.95
CA TRP A 187 -2.94 12.77 8.41
C TRP A 187 -4.42 12.68 8.06
N ILE A 188 -5.17 13.77 8.31
CA ILE A 188 -6.60 13.86 7.99
C ILE A 188 -6.81 13.78 6.48
N ALA A 189 -6.04 14.54 5.69
CA ALA A 189 -6.14 14.51 4.23
C ALA A 189 -5.90 13.11 3.66
N HIS A 190 -4.82 12.45 4.08
CA HIS A 190 -4.51 11.09 3.64
C HIS A 190 -5.60 10.11 4.07
N THR A 191 -6.14 10.27 5.28
CA THR A 191 -7.24 9.42 5.76
C THR A 191 -8.48 9.57 4.89
N ILE A 192 -8.92 10.81 4.63
CA ILE A 192 -10.10 11.09 3.80
C ILE A 192 -9.97 10.44 2.41
N PHE A 193 -8.83 10.61 1.76
CA PHE A 193 -8.63 10.08 0.41
C PHE A 193 -8.40 8.58 0.35
N ALA A 194 -7.80 7.99 1.36
CA ALA A 194 -7.53 6.56 1.40
C ALA A 194 -8.76 5.72 1.76
N LEU A 195 -9.70 6.27 2.58
CA LEU A 195 -10.83 5.52 3.12
C LEU A 195 -11.70 4.82 2.07
N PRO A 196 -12.15 5.44 0.97
CA PRO A 196 -13.06 4.78 0.03
C PRO A 196 -12.44 3.51 -0.57
N LEU A 197 -11.19 3.57 -1.01
CA LEU A 197 -10.50 2.42 -1.57
C LEU A 197 -10.18 1.37 -0.51
N ALA A 198 -9.71 1.79 0.65
CA ALA A 198 -9.36 0.89 1.74
C ALA A 198 -10.59 0.12 2.25
N ILE A 199 -11.73 0.80 2.42
CA ILE A 199 -13.01 0.15 2.81
C ILE A 199 -13.44 -0.86 1.75
N PHE A 200 -13.38 -0.50 0.47
CA PHE A 200 -13.75 -1.40 -0.62
C PHE A 200 -12.89 -2.68 -0.64
N LEU A 201 -11.57 -2.53 -0.56
CA LEU A 201 -10.64 -3.67 -0.59
C LEU A 201 -10.81 -4.56 0.65
N LEU A 202 -10.87 -3.97 1.84
CA LEU A 202 -11.04 -4.71 3.08
C LEU A 202 -12.42 -5.35 3.19
N HIS A 203 -13.48 -4.70 2.73
CA HIS A 203 -14.82 -5.28 2.69
C HIS A 203 -14.85 -6.56 1.84
N ASN A 204 -14.25 -6.55 0.65
CA ASN A 204 -14.19 -7.74 -0.21
C ASN A 204 -13.45 -8.88 0.48
N PHE A 205 -12.34 -8.57 1.16
CA PHE A 205 -11.56 -9.57 1.90
C PHE A 205 -12.34 -10.12 3.11
N VAL A 206 -12.96 -9.24 3.90
CA VAL A 206 -13.73 -9.64 5.10
C VAL A 206 -14.99 -10.42 4.73
N ALA A 207 -15.63 -10.09 3.62
CA ALA A 207 -16.84 -10.77 3.15
C ALA A 207 -16.59 -12.23 2.67
N GLU A 208 -15.34 -12.56 2.31
CA GLU A 208 -14.94 -13.92 1.93
C GLU A 208 -14.67 -14.84 3.13
N ILE A 209 -14.56 -14.31 4.34
CA ILE A 209 -14.31 -15.10 5.56
C ILE A 209 -15.58 -15.93 5.87
N PRO A 210 -15.49 -17.25 6.02
CA PRO A 210 -16.63 -18.07 6.41
C PRO A 210 -17.19 -17.67 7.77
N GLY A 211 -18.52 -17.53 7.88
CA GLY A 211 -19.19 -17.15 9.14
C GLY A 211 -19.05 -18.14 10.29
N GLU A 212 -18.54 -19.34 10.01
CA GLU A 212 -18.25 -20.36 11.03
C GLU A 212 -16.99 -20.05 11.85
N LEU A 213 -16.19 -19.08 11.41
CA LEU A 213 -14.94 -18.69 12.06
C LEU A 213 -15.07 -17.44 12.97
N ILE A 214 -16.26 -16.86 13.03
CA ILE A 214 -16.59 -15.66 13.78
C ILE A 214 -17.71 -15.95 14.76
#